data_d7dfe2f5fa2f5a2779f38ca4ed22208d
#
_entry.id   d7dfe2f5fa2f5a2779f38ca4ed22208d
#
_cell.length_a   1.000
_cell.length_b   1.000
_cell.length_c   1.000
_cell.angle_alpha   90.00
_cell.angle_beta   90.00
_cell.angle_gamma   90.00
#
_symmetry.space_group_name_H-M   'P 1'
#
loop_
_entity.id
_entity.type
_entity.pdbx_description
1 polymer ?
#
loop_
_entity_poly.entity_id
_entity_poly.type
_entity_poly.pdbx_seq_one_letter_code
_entity_poly.pdbx_strand_id
1 'polypeptide(L)'
;MMSKENKRKQVQGMLLEGDFGEHTETPLVLSDPLTVTQMILKLSDIKAYDKNPRKEINPLYDEIKASVLSNKRLNNNFNITKRPGDDLFMIESGGNTRLQILNELYNETGDEAFNQVQCLFVPWSSESNILTSHLIENEMRGDMTLIDKAYAVKNLKEEMEIEMGKALSGRGFCDRSAKRGYKISRRDFTRLNYAIELDQMIPQTLRTGMGVRKIDEIKKLYQSYCDYCLDKTDRFELIFIGVMSEHDDEGFKLKEVRSDLDEKLAVETGIKSNYIFLEIQSMLVNSISGQKESGDVEPQT
;
A
#
# COMPACT_ATOMS: atom_id res chain seq x y z
N MET A 1 31.35 -14.12 -71.81
CA MET A 1 30.42 -13.04 -71.46
C MET A 1 29.00 -13.59 -71.49
N MET A 2 28.34 -13.83 -70.43
CA MET A 2 26.93 -14.25 -70.43
C MET A 2 26.03 -13.10 -70.89
N SER A 3 25.14 -13.40 -71.82
CA SER A 3 24.18 -12.43 -72.36
C SER A 3 23.28 -11.87 -71.33
N LYS A 4 22.91 -10.59 -71.36
CA LYS A 4 21.96 -9.90 -70.44
C LYS A 4 20.64 -10.65 -70.36
N GLU A 5 20.26 -11.43 -71.32
CA GLU A 5 19.03 -12.21 -71.30
C GLU A 5 19.10 -13.44 -70.46
N ASN A 6 20.26 -14.09 -70.35
CA ASN A 6 20.47 -15.23 -69.42
C ASN A 6 20.51 -14.80 -67.98
N LYS A 7 21.03 -13.61 -67.65
CA LYS A 7 20.97 -13.06 -66.31
C LYS A 7 19.54 -12.70 -65.91
N ARG A 8 18.71 -12.19 -66.77
CA ARG A 8 17.29 -11.89 -66.50
C ARG A 8 16.48 -13.17 -66.28
N LYS A 9 16.69 -14.23 -67.04
CA LYS A 9 16.03 -15.52 -66.82
C LYS A 9 16.46 -16.17 -65.49
N GLN A 10 17.73 -16.02 -65.14
CA GLN A 10 18.24 -16.56 -63.83
C GLN A 10 17.68 -15.81 -62.65
N VAL A 11 17.54 -14.49 -62.69
CA VAL A 11 16.93 -13.65 -61.67
C VAL A 11 15.41 -13.91 -61.61
N GLN A 12 14.75 -14.13 -62.75
CA GLN A 12 13.33 -14.46 -62.78
C GLN A 12 13.05 -15.88 -62.23
N GLY A 13 13.94 -16.84 -62.47
CA GLY A 13 13.89 -18.17 -61.87
C GLY A 13 14.06 -18.11 -60.33
N MET A 14 15.02 -17.33 -59.82
CA MET A 14 15.23 -17.12 -58.39
C MET A 14 14.07 -16.39 -57.70
N LEU A 15 13.32 -15.55 -58.44
CA LEU A 15 12.14 -14.85 -57.91
C LEU A 15 10.86 -15.73 -57.94
N LEU A 16 10.80 -16.71 -58.84
CA LEU A 16 9.69 -17.67 -58.97
C LEU A 16 9.91 -18.95 -58.19
N GLU A 17 11.14 -19.37 -57.95
CA GLU A 17 11.57 -20.35 -56.99
C GLU A 17 11.97 -19.64 -55.71
N GLY A 18 11.09 -18.75 -55.22
CA GLY A 18 11.22 -18.21 -53.88
C GLY A 18 11.21 -19.37 -52.89
N ASP A 19 12.40 -19.81 -52.54
CA ASP A 19 12.66 -20.61 -51.37
C ASP A 19 12.36 -19.71 -50.16
N PHE A 20 11.08 -19.40 -49.97
CA PHE A 20 10.55 -19.05 -48.69
C PHE A 20 10.65 -20.36 -47.91
N GLY A 21 11.84 -20.56 -47.31
CA GLY A 21 12.12 -21.73 -46.50
C GLY A 21 10.91 -22.03 -45.66
N GLU A 22 10.61 -23.30 -45.54
CA GLU A 22 9.54 -23.84 -44.70
C GLU A 22 9.39 -22.92 -43.48
N HIS A 23 8.33 -22.14 -43.46
CA HIS A 23 7.93 -21.44 -42.24
C HIS A 23 7.64 -22.55 -41.25
N THR A 24 8.69 -23.02 -40.56
CA THR A 24 8.48 -23.55 -39.26
C THR A 24 7.75 -22.43 -38.51
N GLU A 25 6.44 -22.59 -38.32
CA GLU A 25 5.63 -21.80 -37.44
C GLU A 25 6.17 -22.02 -36.01
N THR A 26 7.36 -21.51 -35.75
CA THR A 26 7.73 -21.18 -34.39
C THR A 26 6.75 -20.07 -34.03
N PRO A 27 5.81 -20.28 -33.15
CA PRO A 27 4.90 -19.23 -32.73
C PRO A 27 5.79 -18.06 -32.34
N LEU A 28 5.63 -16.93 -33.04
CA LEU A 28 6.24 -15.67 -32.61
C LEU A 28 5.75 -15.43 -31.22
N VAL A 29 6.54 -15.79 -30.22
CA VAL A 29 6.33 -15.35 -28.86
C VAL A 29 6.52 -13.85 -28.95
N LEU A 30 5.39 -13.15 -29.07
CA LEU A 30 5.37 -11.70 -29.03
C LEU A 30 6.01 -11.31 -27.72
N SER A 31 7.22 -10.78 -27.77
CA SER A 31 7.88 -10.23 -26.59
C SER A 31 7.05 -9.06 -26.06
N ASP A 32 6.96 -8.94 -24.75
CA ASP A 32 6.26 -7.82 -24.14
C ASP A 32 6.82 -6.48 -24.68
N PRO A 33 5.98 -5.45 -24.87
CA PRO A 33 6.44 -4.16 -25.37
C PRO A 33 7.55 -3.56 -24.50
N LEU A 34 8.59 -3.01 -25.11
CA LEU A 34 9.70 -2.34 -24.40
C LEU A 34 9.40 -0.89 -24.02
N THR A 35 8.32 -0.34 -24.56
CA THR A 35 7.91 1.06 -24.34
C THR A 35 6.45 1.12 -23.95
N VAL A 36 6.06 2.26 -23.39
CA VAL A 36 4.65 2.55 -23.06
C VAL A 36 3.81 2.44 -24.35
N THR A 37 2.84 1.53 -24.36
CA THR A 37 2.09 1.15 -25.56
C THR A 37 0.61 0.96 -25.22
N GLN A 38 -0.28 1.44 -26.10
CA GLN A 38 -1.71 1.15 -25.98
C GLN A 38 -2.00 -0.26 -26.49
N MET A 39 -2.80 -1.01 -25.74
CA MET A 39 -3.18 -2.39 -26.04
C MET A 39 -4.67 -2.59 -25.79
N ILE A 40 -5.26 -3.56 -26.50
CA ILE A 40 -6.59 -4.10 -26.19
C ILE A 40 -6.38 -5.53 -25.70
N LEU A 41 -6.83 -5.82 -24.50
CA LEU A 41 -6.69 -7.14 -23.87
C LEU A 41 -8.04 -7.70 -23.47
N LYS A 42 -8.11 -9.02 -23.33
CA LYS A 42 -9.25 -9.68 -22.70
C LYS A 42 -9.10 -9.60 -21.17
N LEU A 43 -10.22 -9.63 -20.47
CA LEU A 43 -10.20 -9.66 -19.00
C LEU A 43 -9.42 -10.85 -18.46
N SER A 44 -9.48 -12.01 -19.14
CA SER A 44 -8.72 -13.22 -18.78
C SER A 44 -7.21 -13.03 -18.75
N ASP A 45 -6.70 -12.05 -19.49
CA ASP A 45 -5.27 -11.80 -19.64
C ASP A 45 -4.74 -10.80 -18.61
N ILE A 46 -5.65 -10.28 -17.75
CA ILE A 46 -5.34 -9.24 -16.77
C ILE A 46 -5.67 -9.75 -15.35
N LYS A 47 -4.72 -9.64 -14.45
CA LYS A 47 -4.92 -9.89 -13.01
C LYS A 47 -4.87 -8.59 -12.20
N ALA A 48 -5.57 -8.59 -11.07
CA ALA A 48 -5.44 -7.52 -10.09
C ALA A 48 -4.03 -7.54 -9.46
N TYR A 49 -3.60 -6.38 -8.96
CA TYR A 49 -2.36 -6.31 -8.19
C TYR A 49 -2.54 -7.01 -6.85
N ASP A 50 -1.76 -8.05 -6.61
CA ASP A 50 -1.85 -8.96 -5.46
C ASP A 50 -1.46 -8.29 -4.13
N LYS A 51 -0.53 -7.32 -4.15
CA LYS A 51 -0.08 -6.57 -2.97
C LYS A 51 -0.78 -5.21 -2.83
N ASN A 52 -2.01 -5.09 -3.34
CA ASN A 52 -2.79 -3.84 -3.21
C ASN A 52 -2.93 -3.46 -1.73
N PRO A 53 -2.52 -2.22 -1.35
CA PRO A 53 -2.65 -1.74 0.03
C PRO A 53 -4.09 -1.71 0.55
N ARG A 54 -5.05 -1.47 -0.34
CA ARG A 54 -6.47 -1.42 0.01
C ARG A 54 -7.06 -2.82 0.02
N LYS A 55 -7.60 -3.22 1.17
CA LYS A 55 -8.30 -4.50 1.35
C LYS A 55 -9.82 -4.36 1.37
N GLU A 56 -10.32 -3.18 1.68
CA GLU A 56 -11.75 -2.91 1.77
C GLU A 56 -12.40 -2.62 0.41
N ILE A 57 -13.67 -2.96 0.31
CA ILE A 57 -14.49 -2.67 -0.88
C ILE A 57 -14.60 -1.14 -1.02
N ASN A 58 -14.52 -0.66 -2.26
CA ASN A 58 -14.69 0.76 -2.54
C ASN A 58 -16.11 1.21 -2.15
N PRO A 59 -16.30 2.24 -1.30
CA PRO A 59 -17.62 2.76 -0.96
C PRO A 59 -18.47 3.16 -2.18
N LEU A 60 -17.83 3.54 -3.28
CA LEU A 60 -18.48 3.92 -4.54
C LEU A 60 -18.62 2.74 -5.51
N TYR A 61 -18.49 1.49 -5.02
CA TYR A 61 -18.51 0.29 -5.86
C TYR A 61 -19.75 0.20 -6.72
N ASP A 62 -20.93 0.33 -6.11
CA ASP A 62 -22.23 0.21 -6.80
C ASP A 62 -22.45 1.34 -7.80
N GLU A 63 -22.02 2.55 -7.48
CA GLU A 63 -22.11 3.70 -8.38
C GLU A 63 -21.21 3.52 -9.60
N ILE A 64 -19.99 3.02 -9.40
CA ILE A 64 -19.05 2.70 -10.48
C ILE A 64 -19.63 1.56 -11.34
N LYS A 65 -20.18 0.51 -10.73
CA LYS A 65 -20.81 -0.63 -11.45
C LYS A 65 -21.98 -0.16 -12.30
N ALA A 66 -22.86 0.66 -11.75
CA ALA A 66 -23.98 1.24 -12.49
C ALA A 66 -23.53 2.11 -13.67
N SER A 67 -22.49 2.93 -13.47
CA SER A 67 -21.90 3.75 -14.52
C SER A 67 -21.28 2.92 -15.64
N VAL A 68 -20.53 1.87 -15.32
CA VAL A 68 -19.91 0.97 -16.31
C VAL A 68 -20.97 0.21 -17.09
N LEU A 69 -22.00 -0.29 -16.39
CA LEU A 69 -23.11 -1.00 -17.03
C LEU A 69 -23.87 -0.10 -18.04
N SER A 70 -24.15 1.15 -17.65
CA SER A 70 -24.86 2.13 -18.49
C SER A 70 -24.06 2.52 -19.73
N ASN A 71 -22.76 2.76 -19.57
CA ASN A 71 -21.92 3.23 -20.67
C ASN A 71 -21.31 2.09 -21.51
N LYS A 72 -21.40 0.85 -21.07
CA LYS A 72 -20.76 -0.35 -21.66
C LYS A 72 -19.26 -0.18 -21.91
N ARG A 73 -18.59 0.68 -21.16
CA ARG A 73 -17.15 0.93 -21.25
C ARG A 73 -16.62 1.59 -20.00
N LEU A 74 -15.32 1.50 -19.81
CA LEU A 74 -14.60 2.27 -18.80
C LEU A 74 -14.37 3.71 -19.30
N ASN A 75 -14.47 4.67 -18.39
CA ASN A 75 -14.14 6.07 -18.68
C ASN A 75 -12.61 6.28 -18.81
N ASN A 76 -11.82 5.45 -18.13
CA ASN A 76 -10.35 5.53 -18.14
C ASN A 76 -9.76 4.15 -18.46
N ASN A 77 -8.70 4.11 -19.26
CA ASN A 77 -7.95 2.91 -19.55
C ASN A 77 -7.31 2.34 -18.29
N PHE A 78 -7.04 1.04 -18.27
CA PHE A 78 -6.16 0.45 -17.26
C PHE A 78 -4.69 0.77 -17.58
N ASN A 79 -3.96 1.17 -16.56
CA ASN A 79 -2.51 1.07 -16.60
C ASN A 79 -2.13 -0.35 -16.20
N ILE A 80 -1.42 -1.04 -17.05
CA ILE A 80 -1.00 -2.42 -16.84
C ILE A 80 0.50 -2.58 -17.01
N THR A 81 1.04 -3.55 -16.33
CA THR A 81 2.43 -3.99 -16.48
C THR A 81 2.49 -5.51 -16.50
N LYS A 82 3.66 -6.09 -16.73
CA LYS A 82 3.86 -7.53 -16.65
C LYS A 82 5.11 -7.81 -15.84
N ARG A 83 4.93 -8.51 -14.73
CA ARG A 83 6.04 -8.92 -13.86
C ARG A 83 6.89 -9.96 -14.61
N PRO A 84 8.23 -9.90 -14.53
CA PRO A 84 9.08 -10.89 -15.16
C PRO A 84 8.73 -12.33 -14.70
N GLY A 85 8.46 -13.21 -15.65
CA GLY A 85 8.07 -14.59 -15.40
C GLY A 85 6.57 -14.84 -15.22
N ASP A 86 5.75 -13.80 -15.22
CA ASP A 86 4.28 -13.94 -15.21
C ASP A 86 3.74 -14.15 -16.65
N ASP A 87 2.69 -14.93 -16.78
CA ASP A 87 1.95 -15.10 -18.02
C ASP A 87 0.93 -13.99 -18.24
N LEU A 88 0.33 -13.47 -17.15
CA LEU A 88 -0.72 -12.46 -17.18
C LEU A 88 -0.17 -11.05 -16.97
N PHE A 89 -0.83 -10.09 -17.61
CA PHE A 89 -0.66 -8.68 -17.27
C PHE A 89 -1.28 -8.38 -15.91
N MET A 90 -0.78 -7.36 -15.25
CA MET A 90 -1.21 -6.95 -13.91
C MET A 90 -1.53 -5.46 -13.90
N ILE A 91 -2.52 -5.05 -13.12
CA ILE A 91 -2.81 -3.63 -12.90
C ILE A 91 -1.56 -2.96 -12.27
N GLU A 92 -1.04 -1.92 -12.94
CA GLU A 92 0.16 -1.16 -12.52
C GLU A 92 -0.18 -0.08 -11.50
N SER A 93 -1.29 0.63 -11.72
CA SER A 93 -1.78 1.67 -10.80
C SER A 93 -3.28 1.83 -10.97
N GLY A 94 -4.01 1.84 -9.88
CA GLY A 94 -5.48 1.91 -9.80
C GLY A 94 -6.20 0.96 -10.75
N GLY A 95 -7.46 0.74 -10.52
CA GLY A 95 -8.25 -0.07 -11.44
C GLY A 95 -8.62 -1.46 -10.92
N ASN A 96 -8.10 -1.94 -9.78
CA ASN A 96 -8.49 -3.24 -9.23
C ASN A 96 -10.01 -3.35 -9.05
N THR A 97 -10.66 -2.32 -8.49
CA THR A 97 -12.14 -2.26 -8.35
C THR A 97 -12.82 -2.32 -9.71
N ARG A 98 -12.34 -1.58 -10.71
CA ARG A 98 -12.92 -1.58 -12.06
C ARG A 98 -12.74 -2.92 -12.77
N LEU A 99 -11.59 -3.56 -12.59
CA LEU A 99 -11.33 -4.90 -13.12
C LEU A 99 -12.30 -5.92 -12.49
N GLN A 100 -12.53 -5.84 -11.19
CA GLN A 100 -13.52 -6.69 -10.51
C GLN A 100 -14.92 -6.46 -11.07
N ILE A 101 -15.35 -5.20 -11.21
CA ILE A 101 -16.66 -4.84 -11.76
C ILE A 101 -16.84 -5.39 -13.19
N LEU A 102 -15.83 -5.25 -14.05
CA LEU A 102 -15.92 -5.77 -15.42
C LEU A 102 -16.05 -7.30 -15.45
N ASN A 103 -15.28 -8.01 -14.60
CA ASN A 103 -15.40 -9.47 -14.50
C ASN A 103 -16.81 -9.89 -14.03
N GLU A 104 -17.39 -9.20 -13.05
CA GLU A 104 -18.76 -9.46 -12.59
C GLU A 104 -19.78 -9.19 -13.71
N LEU A 105 -19.70 -8.03 -14.36
CA LEU A 105 -20.62 -7.68 -15.45
C LEU A 105 -20.51 -8.64 -16.64
N TYR A 106 -19.31 -9.05 -16.99
CA TYR A 106 -19.12 -10.04 -18.04
C TYR A 106 -19.71 -11.39 -17.68
N ASN A 107 -19.52 -11.85 -16.45
CA ASN A 107 -20.10 -13.09 -15.95
C ASN A 107 -21.63 -13.03 -15.85
N GLU A 108 -22.19 -11.88 -15.47
CA GLU A 108 -23.65 -11.69 -15.34
C GLU A 108 -24.35 -11.56 -16.68
N THR A 109 -23.72 -10.91 -17.67
CA THR A 109 -24.38 -10.53 -18.92
C THR A 109 -23.91 -11.31 -20.14
N GLY A 110 -22.69 -11.85 -20.13
CA GLY A 110 -22.04 -12.43 -21.32
C GLY A 110 -21.74 -11.43 -22.43
N ASP A 111 -21.87 -10.11 -22.18
CA ASP A 111 -21.66 -9.08 -23.19
C ASP A 111 -20.16 -8.87 -23.44
N GLU A 112 -19.69 -9.18 -24.66
CA GLU A 112 -18.28 -9.04 -25.07
C GLU A 112 -17.76 -7.60 -24.96
N ALA A 113 -18.64 -6.60 -24.87
CA ALA A 113 -18.24 -5.22 -24.62
C ALA A 113 -17.50 -5.06 -23.27
N PHE A 114 -17.77 -5.93 -22.30
CA PHE A 114 -17.07 -5.94 -21.01
C PHE A 114 -15.77 -6.77 -21.04
N ASN A 115 -15.64 -7.70 -21.98
CA ASN A 115 -14.48 -8.60 -22.07
C ASN A 115 -13.23 -7.97 -22.70
N GLN A 116 -13.39 -6.96 -23.57
CA GLN A 116 -12.29 -6.30 -24.23
C GLN A 116 -12.03 -4.93 -23.62
N VAL A 117 -10.85 -4.74 -23.05
CA VAL A 117 -10.48 -3.51 -22.34
C VAL A 117 -9.30 -2.82 -22.97
N GLN A 118 -9.39 -1.50 -23.06
CA GLN A 118 -8.29 -0.66 -23.48
C GLN A 118 -7.31 -0.46 -22.32
N CYS A 119 -6.05 -0.75 -22.58
CA CYS A 119 -4.99 -0.71 -21.59
C CYS A 119 -3.83 0.15 -22.10
N LEU A 120 -3.15 0.80 -21.18
CA LEU A 120 -1.84 1.41 -21.39
C LEU A 120 -0.81 0.51 -20.70
N PHE A 121 -0.01 -0.18 -21.51
CA PHE A 121 1.09 -0.99 -21.01
C PHE A 121 2.24 -0.07 -20.58
N VAL A 122 2.73 -0.27 -19.37
CA VAL A 122 3.92 0.37 -18.81
C VAL A 122 4.95 -0.73 -18.55
N PRO A 123 6.16 -0.65 -19.11
CA PRO A 123 7.19 -1.65 -18.88
C PRO A 123 7.45 -1.83 -17.38
N TRP A 124 7.64 -3.08 -16.97
CA TRP A 124 7.98 -3.41 -15.59
C TRP A 124 9.24 -2.67 -15.14
N SER A 125 9.18 -2.10 -13.95
CA SER A 125 10.34 -1.42 -13.34
C SER A 125 10.81 -2.16 -12.09
N SER A 126 9.98 -2.22 -11.07
CA SER A 126 10.23 -2.97 -9.84
C SER A 126 8.97 -3.07 -9.00
N GLU A 127 8.95 -4.03 -8.06
CA GLU A 127 7.82 -4.22 -7.14
C GLU A 127 7.58 -2.98 -6.29
N SER A 128 8.65 -2.39 -5.74
CA SER A 128 8.52 -1.21 -4.90
C SER A 128 8.03 0.03 -5.66
N ASN A 129 8.31 0.13 -6.98
CA ASN A 129 7.75 1.22 -7.80
C ASN A 129 6.24 1.03 -8.01
N ILE A 130 5.78 -0.19 -8.32
CA ILE A 130 4.35 -0.50 -8.47
C ILE A 130 3.61 -0.21 -7.15
N LEU A 131 4.14 -0.71 -6.04
CA LEU A 131 3.55 -0.47 -4.73
C LEU A 131 3.51 1.02 -4.36
N THR A 132 4.56 1.78 -4.76
CA THR A 132 4.59 3.24 -4.59
C THR A 132 3.47 3.92 -5.39
N SER A 133 3.26 3.53 -6.65
CA SER A 133 2.18 4.07 -7.50
C SER A 133 0.80 3.83 -6.88
N HIS A 134 0.53 2.60 -6.43
CA HIS A 134 -0.71 2.26 -5.73
C HIS A 134 -0.91 3.05 -4.43
N LEU A 135 0.15 3.22 -3.65
CA LEU A 135 0.10 3.96 -2.38
C LEU A 135 -0.22 5.43 -2.60
N ILE A 136 0.45 6.08 -3.56
CA ILE A 136 0.20 7.48 -3.93
C ILE A 136 -1.25 7.65 -4.40
N GLU A 137 -1.72 6.78 -5.28
CA GLU A 137 -3.10 6.87 -5.81
C GLU A 137 -4.14 6.73 -4.70
N ASN A 138 -3.99 5.74 -3.84
CA ASN A 138 -4.93 5.52 -2.73
C ASN A 138 -4.93 6.70 -1.74
N GLU A 139 -3.76 7.30 -1.45
CA GLU A 139 -3.69 8.51 -0.62
C GLU A 139 -4.35 9.73 -1.27
N MET A 140 -4.16 9.93 -2.57
CA MET A 140 -4.78 11.04 -3.30
C MET A 140 -6.31 10.94 -3.33
N ARG A 141 -6.85 9.72 -3.28
CA ARG A 141 -8.30 9.48 -3.20
C ARG A 141 -8.86 9.66 -1.78
N GLY A 142 -8.00 9.62 -0.75
CA GLY A 142 -8.42 9.73 0.64
C GLY A 142 -9.11 8.47 1.19
N ASP A 143 -8.96 7.34 0.52
CA ASP A 143 -9.71 6.11 0.77
C ASP A 143 -9.01 5.12 1.73
N MET A 144 -7.86 5.51 2.32
CA MET A 144 -7.09 4.61 3.19
C MET A 144 -7.28 4.96 4.66
N THR A 145 -7.54 3.95 5.47
CA THR A 145 -7.42 4.08 6.93
C THR A 145 -5.95 4.25 7.33
N LEU A 146 -5.72 4.78 8.53
CA LEU A 146 -4.36 4.93 9.04
C LEU A 146 -3.61 3.60 9.11
N ILE A 147 -4.31 2.53 9.51
CA ILE A 147 -3.69 1.21 9.64
C ILE A 147 -3.37 0.58 8.29
N ASP A 148 -4.23 0.76 7.27
CA ASP A 148 -3.94 0.30 5.91
C ASP A 148 -2.72 1.02 5.34
N LYS A 149 -2.63 2.33 5.56
CA LYS A 149 -1.45 3.12 5.20
C LYS A 149 -0.19 2.63 5.92
N ALA A 150 -0.31 2.26 7.20
CA ALA A 150 0.81 1.77 7.98
C ALA A 150 1.37 0.45 7.40
N TYR A 151 0.49 -0.49 7.08
CA TYR A 151 0.89 -1.75 6.42
C TYR A 151 1.43 -1.54 5.01
N ALA A 152 0.83 -0.64 4.22
CA ALA A 152 1.32 -0.30 2.89
C ALA A 152 2.75 0.28 2.92
N VAL A 153 3.01 1.17 3.86
CA VAL A 153 4.35 1.77 4.06
C VAL A 153 5.36 0.74 4.56
N LYS A 154 4.94 -0.17 5.44
CA LYS A 154 5.77 -1.29 5.89
C LYS A 154 6.14 -2.20 4.72
N ASN A 155 5.15 -2.64 3.92
CA ASN A 155 5.38 -3.48 2.76
C ASN A 155 6.29 -2.79 1.73
N LEU A 156 6.09 -1.49 1.49
CA LEU A 156 6.97 -0.71 0.60
C LEU A 156 8.42 -0.71 1.08
N LYS A 157 8.65 -0.57 2.40
CA LYS A 157 9.98 -0.65 2.97
C LYS A 157 10.60 -2.03 2.77
N GLU A 158 9.84 -3.10 3.03
CA GLU A 158 10.28 -4.49 2.85
C GLU A 158 10.67 -4.78 1.39
N GLU A 159 9.85 -4.35 0.41
CA GLU A 159 10.19 -4.50 -1.01
C GLU A 159 11.45 -3.73 -1.40
N MET A 160 11.64 -2.52 -0.88
CA MET A 160 12.87 -1.76 -1.10
C MET A 160 14.10 -2.46 -0.49
N GLU A 161 13.94 -3.12 0.66
CA GLU A 161 15.02 -3.89 1.32
C GLU A 161 15.39 -5.13 0.52
N ILE A 162 14.38 -5.85 -0.02
CA ILE A 162 14.57 -7.00 -0.91
C ILE A 162 15.33 -6.58 -2.17
N GLU A 163 14.89 -5.52 -2.86
CA GLU A 163 15.56 -5.00 -4.06
C GLU A 163 17.02 -4.60 -3.82
N MET A 164 17.32 -4.13 -2.62
CA MET A 164 18.66 -3.67 -2.26
C MET A 164 19.55 -4.75 -1.66
N GLY A 165 18.99 -5.88 -1.25
CA GLY A 165 19.68 -6.92 -0.51
C GLY A 165 20.18 -6.49 0.87
N LYS A 166 19.58 -5.45 1.48
CA LYS A 166 19.97 -4.95 2.81
C LYS A 166 18.85 -4.18 3.51
N ALA A 167 18.87 -4.23 4.85
CA ALA A 167 17.94 -3.49 5.70
C ALA A 167 18.10 -1.95 5.53
N LEU A 168 17.00 -1.23 5.64
CA LEU A 168 16.92 0.22 5.59
C LEU A 168 16.58 0.78 6.97
N SER A 169 17.37 1.77 7.42
CA SER A 169 16.96 2.60 8.55
C SER A 169 15.72 3.43 8.18
N GLY A 170 14.94 3.86 9.17
CA GLY A 170 13.79 4.73 8.93
C GLY A 170 14.14 6.00 8.14
N ARG A 171 15.30 6.61 8.39
CA ARG A 171 15.81 7.74 7.59
C ARG A 171 16.09 7.33 6.15
N GLY A 172 16.82 6.22 5.97
CA GLY A 172 17.16 5.72 4.64
C GLY A 172 15.95 5.36 3.81
N PHE A 173 14.89 4.82 4.44
CA PHE A 173 13.61 4.57 3.80
C PHE A 173 12.93 5.87 3.36
N CYS A 174 12.76 6.86 4.26
CA CYS A 174 12.11 8.13 3.93
C CYS A 174 12.81 8.87 2.78
N ASP A 175 14.15 8.90 2.78
CA ASP A 175 14.93 9.55 1.73
C ASP A 175 14.76 8.86 0.36
N ARG A 176 14.66 7.53 0.33
CA ARG A 176 14.45 6.74 -0.90
C ARG A 176 13.04 6.82 -1.43
N SER A 177 12.07 6.71 -0.55
CA SER A 177 10.66 6.85 -0.84
C SER A 177 10.37 8.23 -1.48
N ALA A 178 10.98 9.30 -0.93
CA ALA A 178 10.87 10.65 -1.50
C ALA A 178 11.44 10.75 -2.93
N LYS A 179 12.55 10.05 -3.23
CA LYS A 179 13.12 10.00 -4.58
C LYS A 179 12.23 9.29 -5.59
N ARG A 180 11.34 8.40 -5.14
CA ARG A 180 10.34 7.70 -5.96
C ARG A 180 8.98 8.42 -6.01
N GLY A 181 8.91 9.65 -5.46
CA GLY A 181 7.71 10.48 -5.48
C GLY A 181 6.82 10.35 -4.24
N TYR A 182 7.09 9.40 -3.34
CA TYR A 182 6.33 9.24 -2.12
C TYR A 182 7.04 9.90 -0.92
N LYS A 183 6.58 11.09 -0.53
CA LYS A 183 7.18 11.85 0.58
C LYS A 183 6.49 11.49 1.89
N ILE A 184 7.25 10.91 2.81
CA ILE A 184 6.83 10.63 4.18
C ILE A 184 7.86 11.19 5.17
N SER A 185 7.40 11.90 6.20
CA SER A 185 8.27 12.39 7.25
C SER A 185 8.72 11.24 8.16
N ARG A 186 9.90 11.38 8.81
CA ARG A 186 10.35 10.40 9.80
C ARG A 186 9.38 10.27 10.98
N ARG A 187 8.74 11.38 11.36
CA ARG A 187 7.73 11.38 12.41
C ARG A 187 6.52 10.53 12.01
N ASP A 188 6.00 10.72 10.80
CA ASP A 188 4.87 9.94 10.31
C ASP A 188 5.23 8.47 10.13
N PHE A 189 6.42 8.17 9.61
CA PHE A 189 6.93 6.80 9.52
C PHE A 189 6.97 6.11 10.90
N THR A 190 7.51 6.79 11.93
CA THR A 190 7.53 6.25 13.30
C THR A 190 6.14 6.04 13.86
N ARG A 191 5.21 6.96 13.57
CA ARG A 191 3.81 6.89 14.00
C ARG A 191 3.07 5.72 13.35
N LEU A 192 3.29 5.50 12.05
CA LEU A 192 2.72 4.36 11.33
C LEU A 192 3.24 3.02 11.85
N ASN A 193 4.53 2.90 12.17
CA ASN A 193 5.06 1.70 12.81
C ASN A 193 4.40 1.44 14.17
N TYR A 194 4.21 2.48 14.99
CA TYR A 194 3.52 2.34 16.26
C TYR A 194 2.03 1.95 16.10
N ALA A 195 1.37 2.40 15.03
CA ALA A 195 0.02 1.95 14.71
C ALA A 195 -0.04 0.44 14.41
N ILE A 196 0.99 -0.14 13.79
CA ILE A 196 1.10 -1.60 13.57
C ILE A 196 1.29 -2.35 14.90
N GLU A 197 2.06 -1.78 15.84
CA GLU A 197 2.19 -2.35 17.18
C GLU A 197 0.84 -2.35 17.90
N LEU A 198 0.09 -1.26 17.82
CA LEU A 198 -1.26 -1.14 18.37
C LEU A 198 -2.28 -2.08 17.73
N ASP A 199 -2.12 -2.44 16.46
CA ASP A 199 -3.03 -3.37 15.75
C ASP A 199 -3.04 -4.78 16.36
N GLN A 200 -2.03 -5.13 17.13
CA GLN A 200 -1.99 -6.37 17.90
C GLN A 200 -2.88 -6.33 19.15
N MET A 201 -3.24 -5.14 19.62
CA MET A 201 -4.00 -4.92 20.86
C MET A 201 -5.42 -4.43 20.57
N ILE A 202 -5.57 -3.51 19.62
CA ILE A 202 -6.84 -2.82 19.33
C ILE A 202 -7.16 -2.83 17.80
N PRO A 203 -7.24 -4.01 17.16
CA PRO A 203 -7.47 -4.11 15.73
C PRO A 203 -8.81 -3.54 15.26
N GLN A 204 -9.89 -3.69 16.04
CA GLN A 204 -11.20 -3.18 15.68
C GLN A 204 -11.21 -1.64 15.72
N THR A 205 -10.72 -1.09 16.80
CA THR A 205 -10.62 0.36 17.03
C THR A 205 -9.82 1.06 15.92
N LEU A 206 -8.71 0.47 15.46
CA LEU A 206 -7.91 1.05 14.38
C LEU A 206 -8.65 1.05 13.04
N ARG A 207 -9.45 0.03 12.75
CA ARG A 207 -10.22 -0.08 11.50
C ARG A 207 -11.45 0.82 11.45
N THR A 208 -11.98 1.23 12.60
CA THR A 208 -13.08 2.22 12.67
C THR A 208 -12.64 3.65 12.34
N GLY A 209 -11.35 3.87 12.01
CA GLY A 209 -10.84 5.16 11.54
C GLY A 209 -10.15 5.99 12.64
N MET A 210 -9.41 5.35 13.54
CA MET A 210 -8.61 6.07 14.52
C MET A 210 -7.62 7.03 13.84
N GLY A 211 -7.72 8.31 14.18
CA GLY A 211 -6.87 9.35 13.61
C GLY A 211 -5.48 9.43 14.28
N VAL A 212 -4.56 10.05 13.56
CA VAL A 212 -3.15 10.26 13.95
C VAL A 212 -2.98 10.84 15.36
N ARG A 213 -3.86 11.77 15.75
CA ARG A 213 -3.80 12.42 17.07
C ARG A 213 -3.98 11.41 18.22
N LYS A 214 -4.94 10.49 18.07
CA LYS A 214 -5.18 9.46 19.09
C LYS A 214 -4.00 8.51 19.23
N ILE A 215 -3.35 8.15 18.13
CA ILE A 215 -2.11 7.33 18.15
C ILE A 215 -1.01 8.04 18.96
N ASP A 216 -0.81 9.34 18.73
CA ASP A 216 0.18 10.12 19.50
C ASP A 216 -0.20 10.22 21.00
N GLU A 217 -1.49 10.34 21.31
CA GLU A 217 -1.99 10.37 22.69
C GLU A 217 -1.77 9.03 23.39
N ILE A 218 -2.06 7.89 22.73
CA ILE A 218 -1.81 6.55 23.27
C ILE A 218 -0.31 6.35 23.50
N LYS A 219 0.53 6.75 22.53
CA LYS A 219 1.99 6.63 22.66
C LYS A 219 2.53 7.42 23.84
N LYS A 220 2.06 8.65 24.06
CA LYS A 220 2.45 9.47 25.21
C LYS A 220 1.99 8.83 26.52
N LEU A 221 0.75 8.33 26.55
CA LEU A 221 0.22 7.63 27.71
C LEU A 221 1.08 6.42 28.05
N TYR A 222 1.34 5.53 27.09
CA TYR A 222 2.20 4.37 27.27
C TYR A 222 3.56 4.75 27.87
N GLN A 223 4.23 5.76 27.27
CA GLN A 223 5.54 6.19 27.74
C GLN A 223 5.51 6.71 29.18
N SER A 224 4.50 7.51 29.55
CA SER A 224 4.36 8.03 30.91
C SER A 224 4.15 6.92 31.95
N TYR A 225 3.36 5.89 31.59
CA TYR A 225 3.17 4.73 32.47
C TYR A 225 4.41 3.83 32.50
N CYS A 226 5.09 3.65 31.39
CA CYS A 226 6.35 2.91 31.33
C CYS A 226 7.39 3.54 32.26
N ASP A 227 7.58 4.87 32.16
CA ASP A 227 8.52 5.63 33.01
C ASP A 227 8.12 5.56 34.49
N TYR A 228 6.82 5.62 34.79
CA TYR A 228 6.30 5.48 36.15
C TYR A 228 6.54 4.08 36.76
N CYS A 229 6.39 3.03 35.95
CA CYS A 229 6.48 1.64 36.39
C CYS A 229 7.90 1.08 36.46
N LEU A 230 8.90 1.81 35.95
CA LEU A 230 10.27 1.34 35.72
C LEU A 230 10.92 0.70 36.96
N ASP A 231 10.61 1.21 38.15
CA ASP A 231 11.10 0.74 39.47
C ASP A 231 10.02 0.09 40.33
N LYS A 232 8.78 -0.09 39.82
CA LYS A 232 7.63 -0.53 40.61
C LYS A 232 7.11 -1.92 40.20
N THR A 233 7.15 -2.23 38.90
CA THR A 233 6.70 -3.53 38.38
C THR A 233 7.29 -3.81 37.02
N ASP A 234 7.65 -5.06 36.77
CA ASP A 234 8.05 -5.59 35.45
C ASP A 234 6.87 -6.09 34.59
N ARG A 235 5.64 -6.08 35.16
CA ARG A 235 4.43 -6.58 34.51
C ARG A 235 3.62 -5.52 33.79
N PHE A 236 4.10 -4.27 33.75
CA PHE A 236 3.36 -3.15 33.13
C PHE A 236 2.94 -3.44 31.69
N GLU A 237 3.82 -4.00 30.88
CA GLU A 237 3.53 -4.28 29.47
C GLU A 237 2.35 -5.25 29.32
N LEU A 238 2.31 -6.31 30.11
CA LEU A 238 1.20 -7.27 30.13
C LEU A 238 -0.12 -6.63 30.56
N ILE A 239 -0.06 -5.76 31.59
CA ILE A 239 -1.24 -5.02 32.07
C ILE A 239 -1.73 -4.07 30.97
N PHE A 240 -0.83 -3.34 30.33
CA PHE A 240 -1.18 -2.41 29.25
C PHE A 240 -1.84 -3.12 28.07
N ILE A 241 -1.25 -4.22 27.58
CA ILE A 241 -1.81 -5.02 26.48
C ILE A 241 -3.20 -5.53 26.87
N GLY A 242 -3.37 -6.06 28.08
CA GLY A 242 -4.66 -6.58 28.57
C GLY A 242 -5.73 -5.50 28.60
N VAL A 243 -5.43 -4.33 29.18
CA VAL A 243 -6.39 -3.22 29.25
C VAL A 243 -6.72 -2.69 27.84
N MET A 244 -5.73 -2.50 26.99
CA MET A 244 -5.99 -2.05 25.61
C MET A 244 -6.91 -3.01 24.87
N SER A 245 -6.70 -4.33 25.00
CA SER A 245 -7.52 -5.35 24.33
C SER A 245 -8.95 -5.42 24.88
N GLU A 246 -9.16 -5.13 26.16
CA GLU A 246 -10.50 -5.04 26.77
C GLU A 246 -11.32 -3.86 26.23
N HIS A 247 -10.65 -2.83 25.71
CA HIS A 247 -11.26 -1.64 25.13
C HIS A 247 -11.24 -1.62 23.59
N ASP A 248 -11.02 -2.77 22.92
CA ASP A 248 -11.00 -2.84 21.47
C ASP A 248 -12.41 -2.89 20.88
N ASP A 249 -13.06 -1.73 20.83
CA ASP A 249 -14.40 -1.56 20.28
C ASP A 249 -14.56 -0.21 19.56
N GLU A 250 -15.73 -0.02 18.92
CA GLU A 250 -16.06 1.23 18.21
C GLU A 250 -16.20 2.44 19.16
N GLY A 251 -16.43 2.18 20.44
CA GLY A 251 -16.59 3.21 21.48
C GLY A 251 -15.30 3.60 22.17
N PHE A 252 -14.12 3.20 21.70
CA PHE A 252 -12.82 3.41 22.32
C PHE A 252 -12.62 4.80 22.91
N LYS A 253 -12.39 4.85 24.22
CA LYS A 253 -12.11 6.09 24.95
C LYS A 253 -10.85 5.97 25.81
N LEU A 254 -9.84 6.72 25.42
CA LEU A 254 -8.55 6.71 26.11
C LEU A 254 -8.67 7.05 27.63
N LYS A 255 -9.71 7.79 28.03
CA LYS A 255 -9.98 8.10 29.45
C LYS A 255 -10.38 6.85 30.23
N GLU A 256 -11.17 5.96 29.65
CA GLU A 256 -11.60 4.70 30.26
C GLU A 256 -10.41 3.75 30.39
N VAL A 257 -9.66 3.58 29.29
CA VAL A 257 -8.37 2.83 29.29
C VAL A 257 -7.45 3.30 30.42
N ARG A 258 -7.32 4.62 30.61
CA ARG A 258 -6.49 5.20 31.66
C ARG A 258 -7.01 4.83 33.05
N SER A 259 -8.32 4.91 33.29
CA SER A 259 -8.92 4.56 34.58
C SER A 259 -8.63 3.12 34.97
N ASP A 260 -8.79 2.19 34.01
CA ASP A 260 -8.56 0.76 34.21
C ASP A 260 -7.07 0.45 34.40
N LEU A 261 -6.18 1.17 33.70
CA LEU A 261 -4.73 1.07 33.95
C LEU A 261 -4.38 1.49 35.37
N ASP A 262 -4.92 2.63 35.84
CA ASP A 262 -4.68 3.09 37.25
C ASP A 262 -5.18 2.07 38.28
N GLU A 263 -6.34 1.44 38.03
CA GLU A 263 -6.90 0.42 38.93
C GLU A 263 -6.08 -0.88 38.93
N LYS A 264 -5.73 -1.40 37.74
CA LYS A 264 -4.92 -2.64 37.64
C LYS A 264 -3.51 -2.45 38.22
N LEU A 265 -2.90 -1.29 37.97
CA LEU A 265 -1.61 -0.96 38.57
C LEU A 265 -1.70 -0.76 40.08
N ALA A 266 -2.81 -0.23 40.59
CA ALA A 266 -3.02 -0.14 42.05
C ALA A 266 -3.03 -1.51 42.71
N VAL A 267 -3.67 -2.50 42.10
CA VAL A 267 -3.66 -3.89 42.57
C VAL A 267 -2.25 -4.51 42.50
N GLU A 268 -1.53 -4.27 41.40
CA GLU A 268 -0.19 -4.84 41.21
C GLU A 268 0.86 -4.23 42.15
N THR A 269 0.85 -2.91 42.33
CA THR A 269 1.88 -2.18 43.09
C THR A 269 1.53 -1.94 44.56
N GLY A 270 0.25 -2.10 44.94
CA GLY A 270 -0.25 -1.73 46.25
C GLY A 270 -0.39 -0.22 46.49
N ILE A 271 -0.16 0.60 45.41
CA ILE A 271 -0.30 2.07 45.48
C ILE A 271 -1.75 2.43 45.12
N LYS A 272 -2.36 3.35 45.85
CA LYS A 272 -3.74 3.77 45.55
C LYS A 272 -3.85 4.40 44.14
N SER A 273 -4.88 4.04 43.37
CA SER A 273 -5.10 4.49 42.00
C SER A 273 -5.11 6.03 41.83
N ASN A 274 -5.64 6.76 42.82
CA ASN A 274 -5.62 8.23 42.74
C ASN A 274 -4.22 8.85 42.86
N TYR A 275 -3.27 8.22 43.56
CA TYR A 275 -1.87 8.65 43.55
C TYR A 275 -1.21 8.36 42.22
N ILE A 276 -1.43 7.17 41.66
CA ILE A 276 -0.96 6.80 40.31
C ILE A 276 -1.47 7.83 39.28
N PHE A 277 -2.77 8.14 39.31
CA PHE A 277 -3.39 9.14 38.47
C PHE A 277 -2.69 10.49 38.54
N LEU A 278 -2.43 10.99 39.76
CA LEU A 278 -1.80 12.31 39.94
C LEU A 278 -0.36 12.35 39.43
N GLU A 279 0.43 11.31 39.69
CA GLU A 279 1.82 11.23 39.21
C GLU A 279 1.88 11.15 37.69
N ILE A 280 1.07 10.29 37.06
CA ILE A 280 0.96 10.20 35.59
C ILE A 280 0.48 11.52 34.99
N GLN A 281 -0.50 12.19 35.63
CA GLN A 281 -0.97 13.49 35.18
C GLN A 281 0.14 14.55 35.20
N SER A 282 0.97 14.56 36.24
CA SER A 282 2.13 15.45 36.35
C SER A 282 3.14 15.18 35.22
N MET A 283 3.46 13.90 34.97
CA MET A 283 4.37 13.51 33.88
C MET A 283 3.87 13.94 32.50
N LEU A 284 2.56 13.75 32.23
CA LEU A 284 1.94 14.15 30.97
C LEU A 284 1.98 15.67 30.77
N VAL A 285 1.75 16.47 31.80
CA VAL A 285 1.83 17.94 31.73
C VAL A 285 3.27 18.39 31.48
N ASN A 286 4.24 17.82 32.19
CA ASN A 286 5.66 18.17 32.04
C ASN A 286 6.20 17.81 30.65
N SER A 287 5.74 16.70 30.07
CA SER A 287 6.11 16.31 28.71
C SER A 287 5.60 17.29 27.62
N ILE A 288 4.50 17.99 27.90
CA ILE A 288 3.95 19.03 27.01
C ILE A 288 4.74 20.34 27.15
N SER A 289 5.18 20.69 28.34
CA SER A 289 5.93 21.91 28.61
C SER A 289 7.34 21.86 28.04
N GLY A 290 8.04 20.73 28.18
CA GLY A 290 9.41 20.53 27.63
C GLY A 290 9.47 20.51 26.10
N GLN A 291 8.38 20.24 25.40
CA GLN A 291 8.32 20.31 23.93
C GLN A 291 8.17 21.73 23.40
N LYS A 292 7.69 22.68 24.21
CA LYS A 292 7.58 24.10 23.81
C LYS A 292 8.90 24.85 23.87
N GLU A 293 9.83 24.44 24.72
CA GLU A 293 11.14 25.10 24.85
C GLU A 293 12.19 24.66 23.79
N SER A 294 11.97 23.53 23.12
CA SER A 294 12.89 23.03 22.08
C SER A 294 12.53 23.45 20.65
N GLY A 295 11.47 24.22 20.46
CA GLY A 295 10.92 24.65 19.16
C GLY A 295 11.37 26.03 18.65
N ASP A 296 11.94 26.89 19.51
CA ASP A 296 12.27 28.28 19.19
C ASP A 296 13.77 28.58 19.29
N VAL A 297 14.60 27.88 18.50
CA VAL A 297 15.95 28.38 18.19
C VAL A 297 16.17 28.18 16.69
N GLU A 298 15.70 29.14 15.89
CA GLU A 298 16.27 29.42 14.58
C GLU A 298 17.62 30.14 14.82
N PRO A 299 18.72 29.66 14.25
CA PRO A 299 19.94 30.46 14.20
C PRO A 299 19.75 31.56 13.12
N GLN A 300 19.63 32.80 13.59
CA GLN A 300 19.91 33.96 12.77
C GLN A 300 21.43 33.98 12.47
N THR A 301 21.79 33.69 11.25
CA THR A 301 22.85 34.37 10.43
C THR A 301 22.81 33.84 9.01
#